data_b08288897e9b45974ebaf3085fdd9670
#
_entry.id   b08288897e9b45974ebaf3085fdd9670
#
_cell.length_a   1.000
_cell.length_b   1.000
_cell.length_c   1.000
_cell.angle_alpha   90.00
_cell.angle_beta   90.00
_cell.angle_gamma   90.00
#
_symmetry.space_group_name_H-M   'P 1'
#
loop_
_entity.id
_entity.type
_entity.pdbx_description
1 polymer ?
#
loop_
_entity_poly.entity_id
_entity_poly.type
_entity_poly.pdbx_seq_one_letter_code
_entity_poly.pdbx_strand_id
1 'polypeptide(L)'
;MLNPYFKSQDKSFYLLHGDTMELLPQFHRKFDMVFADPPYFLSNGGLTINNGEIVSVNKGDWDKSKGIVFVNDFNRQWLTLVREVMKDDATIWVSGTMHNIFSVGQILTELGFKILNIITWEKTNPPPNFSCKYFTHSTEQIIWARKEEKTPHYFNYELMKELNGNKQMKDVWRFPAIAPWEKSCGKHPTQKPLSVLTRLILASTQPDAWILDPFTGSSTTGIAANLQGRKFVGIDKEQEFLELSKLRKLEIENTDIFKKYKNRL
;
A
#
# COMPACT_ATOMS: atom_id res chain seq x y z
N MET A 1 -19.35 8.95 14.92
CA MET A 1 -18.98 8.62 13.51
C MET A 1 -17.80 9.50 13.14
N LEU A 2 -16.74 8.91 12.56
CA LEU A 2 -15.62 9.68 12.03
C LEU A 2 -16.10 10.66 10.96
N ASN A 3 -15.67 11.94 11.05
CA ASN A 3 -15.99 12.92 10.04
C ASN A 3 -14.92 12.84 8.93
N PRO A 4 -15.25 12.44 7.69
CA PRO A 4 -14.25 12.28 6.65
C PRO A 4 -13.78 13.67 6.15
N TYR A 5 -12.46 13.80 5.91
CA TYR A 5 -11.86 14.92 5.19
C TYR A 5 -12.44 15.04 3.76
N PHE A 6 -12.60 13.89 3.11
CA PHE A 6 -13.24 13.77 1.80
C PHE A 6 -14.09 12.51 1.71
N LYS A 7 -15.23 12.60 1.01
CA LYS A 7 -16.10 11.50 0.68
C LYS A 7 -16.61 11.67 -0.75
N SER A 8 -16.40 10.67 -1.61
CA SER A 8 -16.92 10.67 -2.97
C SER A 8 -18.46 10.62 -3.01
N GLN A 9 -19.06 11.12 -4.09
CA GLN A 9 -20.54 11.17 -4.25
C GLN A 9 -21.14 9.76 -4.24
N ASP A 10 -20.48 8.80 -4.88
CA ASP A 10 -20.86 7.38 -4.93
C ASP A 10 -20.62 6.62 -3.61
N LYS A 11 -20.08 7.28 -2.60
CA LYS A 11 -19.77 6.71 -1.28
C LYS A 11 -18.83 5.49 -1.34
N SER A 12 -17.98 5.42 -2.36
CA SER A 12 -17.01 4.35 -2.55
C SER A 12 -15.60 4.70 -2.08
N PHE A 13 -15.34 5.99 -1.76
CA PHE A 13 -14.01 6.49 -1.43
C PHE A 13 -14.08 7.51 -0.28
N TYR A 14 -13.33 7.23 0.79
CA TYR A 14 -13.28 8.06 1.99
C TYR A 14 -11.85 8.35 2.38
N LEU A 15 -11.56 9.60 2.72
CA LEU A 15 -10.30 10.04 3.29
C LEU A 15 -10.51 10.57 4.70
N LEU A 16 -9.63 10.21 5.60
CA LEU A 16 -9.61 10.68 6.99
C LEU A 16 -8.27 11.36 7.25
N HIS A 17 -8.32 12.57 7.80
CA HIS A 17 -7.15 13.35 8.20
C HIS A 17 -6.86 13.08 9.67
N GLY A 18 -5.67 12.58 9.98
CA GLY A 18 -5.20 12.38 11.34
C GLY A 18 -4.25 11.20 11.51
N ASP A 19 -3.93 10.94 12.77
CA ASP A 19 -3.07 9.82 13.14
C ASP A 19 -3.80 8.50 13.06
N THR A 20 -3.21 7.54 12.38
CA THR A 20 -3.72 6.16 12.26
C THR A 20 -3.98 5.53 13.64
N MET A 21 -3.08 5.76 14.61
CA MET A 21 -3.21 5.19 15.97
C MET A 21 -4.43 5.77 16.72
N GLU A 22 -4.79 7.02 16.44
CA GLU A 22 -5.94 7.70 17.05
C GLU A 22 -7.25 7.36 16.34
N LEU A 23 -7.22 7.19 15.01
CA LEU A 23 -8.41 7.00 14.21
C LEU A 23 -8.87 5.55 14.14
N LEU A 24 -7.97 4.57 14.07
CA LEU A 24 -8.33 3.15 13.96
C LEU A 24 -9.28 2.67 15.09
N PRO A 25 -9.07 3.02 16.38
CA PRO A 25 -9.96 2.59 17.45
C PRO A 25 -11.40 3.12 17.32
N GLN A 26 -11.64 4.14 16.51
CA GLN A 26 -12.95 4.76 16.32
C GLN A 26 -13.79 4.11 15.20
N PHE A 27 -13.23 3.12 14.49
CA PHE A 27 -13.96 2.43 13.44
C PHE A 27 -14.91 1.38 14.03
N HIS A 28 -16.18 1.47 13.65
CA HIS A 28 -17.17 0.41 13.90
C HIS A 28 -17.30 -0.56 12.72
N ARG A 29 -16.74 -0.20 11.57
CA ARG A 29 -16.70 -1.03 10.36
C ARG A 29 -15.51 -1.97 10.39
N LYS A 30 -15.73 -3.20 9.91
CA LYS A 30 -14.65 -4.16 9.61
C LYS A 30 -14.34 -4.15 8.11
N PHE A 31 -13.08 -4.38 7.79
CA PHE A 31 -12.56 -4.35 6.42
C PHE A 31 -12.24 -5.76 5.92
N ASP A 32 -12.46 -5.96 4.60
CA ASP A 32 -12.19 -7.22 3.91
C ASP A 32 -10.69 -7.37 3.60
N MET A 33 -10.01 -6.26 3.37
CA MET A 33 -8.59 -6.21 3.07
C MET A 33 -7.97 -4.94 3.65
N VAL A 34 -6.73 -5.07 4.12
CA VAL A 34 -5.87 -3.94 4.46
C VAL A 34 -4.65 -3.97 3.54
N PHE A 35 -4.30 -2.83 2.96
CA PHE A 35 -2.97 -2.59 2.41
C PHE A 35 -2.29 -1.53 3.27
N ALA A 36 -1.03 -1.73 3.60
CA ALA A 36 -0.24 -0.76 4.36
C ALA A 36 1.15 -0.59 3.76
N ASP A 37 1.55 0.67 3.58
CA ASP A 37 2.91 1.08 3.22
C ASP A 37 3.45 1.99 4.35
N PRO A 38 3.74 1.42 5.55
CA PRO A 38 4.08 2.21 6.73
C PRO A 38 5.40 2.97 6.53
N PRO A 39 5.69 4.01 7.32
CA PRO A 39 6.99 4.68 7.32
C PRO A 39 8.15 3.70 7.51
N TYR A 40 9.21 3.84 6.70
CA TYR A 40 10.39 2.96 6.77
C TYR A 40 11.48 3.49 7.70
N PHE A 41 11.33 4.71 8.19
CA PHE A 41 12.28 5.41 9.08
C PHE A 41 13.70 5.47 8.52
N LEU A 42 13.83 5.79 7.23
CA LEU A 42 15.09 5.78 6.48
C LEU A 42 15.75 7.15 6.32
N SER A 43 15.09 8.23 6.71
CA SER A 43 15.55 9.61 6.51
C SER A 43 16.69 9.94 7.49
N ASN A 44 17.92 9.53 7.12
CA ASN A 44 19.14 9.77 7.87
C ASN A 44 20.09 10.77 7.20
N GLY A 45 19.57 11.66 6.33
CA GLY A 45 20.39 12.62 5.58
C GLY A 45 21.20 12.00 4.42
N GLY A 46 20.83 10.80 3.95
CA GLY A 46 21.46 10.16 2.79
C GLY A 46 21.20 10.92 1.49
N LEU A 47 22.03 10.64 0.47
CA LEU A 47 21.92 11.20 -0.87
C LEU A 47 21.60 10.11 -1.89
N THR A 48 20.79 10.46 -2.90
CA THR A 48 20.51 9.60 -4.06
C THR A 48 20.57 10.44 -5.34
N ILE A 49 20.58 9.77 -6.50
CA ILE A 49 20.49 10.46 -7.79
C ILE A 49 19.07 10.31 -8.34
N ASN A 50 18.49 11.43 -8.76
CA ASN A 50 17.25 11.48 -9.51
C ASN A 50 17.48 12.31 -10.79
N ASN A 51 17.26 11.70 -11.97
CA ASN A 51 17.49 12.32 -13.29
C ASN A 51 18.90 12.92 -13.47
N GLY A 52 19.94 12.29 -12.89
CA GLY A 52 21.32 12.77 -12.98
C GLY A 52 21.73 13.80 -11.93
N GLU A 53 20.81 14.27 -11.09
CA GLU A 53 21.10 15.22 -10.00
C GLU A 53 21.17 14.51 -8.65
N ILE A 54 22.11 14.95 -7.80
CA ILE A 54 22.21 14.48 -6.41
C ILE A 54 21.09 15.14 -5.59
N VAL A 55 20.18 14.33 -5.06
CA VAL A 55 19.06 14.80 -4.23
C VAL A 55 19.11 14.14 -2.86
N SER A 56 18.61 14.87 -1.84
CA SER A 56 18.46 14.30 -0.49
C SER A 56 17.41 13.19 -0.47
N VAL A 57 17.70 12.09 0.23
CA VAL A 57 16.73 11.01 0.51
C VAL A 57 15.75 11.38 1.61
N ASN A 58 15.81 12.62 2.14
CA ASN A 58 14.93 13.05 3.21
C ASN A 58 13.49 13.15 2.72
N LYS A 59 12.63 12.27 3.22
CA LYS A 59 11.21 12.15 2.83
C LYS A 59 10.27 12.94 3.75
N GLY A 60 10.84 13.56 4.79
CA GLY A 60 10.11 14.30 5.82
C GLY A 60 10.44 13.83 7.24
N ASP A 61 9.96 14.58 8.23
CA ASP A 61 10.21 14.28 9.65
C ASP A 61 9.60 12.96 10.12
N TRP A 62 8.55 12.51 9.45
CA TRP A 62 7.85 11.26 9.73
C TRP A 62 8.70 9.99 9.43
N ASP A 63 9.74 10.10 8.58
CA ASP A 63 10.59 8.97 8.16
C ASP A 63 11.98 8.98 8.83
N LYS A 64 12.22 9.80 9.86
CA LYS A 64 13.50 9.84 10.60
C LYS A 64 13.72 8.55 11.39
N SER A 65 14.93 7.98 11.26
CA SER A 65 15.33 6.80 12.03
C SER A 65 15.41 7.10 13.53
N LYS A 66 14.74 6.26 14.33
CA LYS A 66 14.72 6.31 15.82
C LYS A 66 15.23 5.01 16.44
N GLY A 67 15.89 4.15 15.65
CA GLY A 67 16.40 2.85 16.07
C GLY A 67 15.36 1.71 16.02
N ILE A 68 15.87 0.46 16.09
CA ILE A 68 15.06 -0.75 15.86
C ILE A 68 13.96 -0.96 16.90
N VAL A 69 14.20 -0.58 18.16
CA VAL A 69 13.20 -0.71 19.23
C VAL A 69 11.96 0.13 18.90
N PHE A 70 12.18 1.39 18.51
CA PHE A 70 11.09 2.28 18.10
C PHE A 70 10.32 1.73 16.89
N VAL A 71 11.02 1.20 15.88
CA VAL A 71 10.40 0.61 14.70
C VAL A 71 9.53 -0.58 15.07
N ASN A 72 10.01 -1.45 15.96
CA ASN A 72 9.26 -2.60 16.45
C ASN A 72 8.01 -2.17 17.24
N ASP A 73 8.15 -1.20 18.15
CA ASP A 73 7.02 -0.70 18.94
C ASP A 73 5.96 -0.03 18.05
N PHE A 74 6.40 0.79 17.10
CA PHE A 74 5.51 1.39 16.12
C PHE A 74 4.75 0.32 15.31
N ASN A 75 5.46 -0.67 14.75
CA ASN A 75 4.84 -1.73 13.98
C ASN A 75 3.86 -2.57 14.82
N ARG A 76 4.19 -2.84 16.08
CA ARG A 76 3.30 -3.55 17.00
C ARG A 76 2.01 -2.78 17.26
N GLN A 77 2.11 -1.48 17.50
CA GLN A 77 0.96 -0.64 17.80
C GLN A 77 -0.03 -0.60 16.62
N TRP A 78 0.42 -0.21 15.44
CA TRP A 78 -0.52 -0.08 14.31
C TRP A 78 -1.05 -1.43 13.82
N LEU A 79 -0.24 -2.50 13.82
CA LEU A 79 -0.70 -3.84 13.44
C LEU A 79 -1.75 -4.39 14.41
N THR A 80 -1.60 -4.14 15.72
CA THR A 80 -2.61 -4.50 16.72
C THR A 80 -3.94 -3.81 16.41
N LEU A 81 -3.92 -2.50 16.19
CA LEU A 81 -5.13 -1.71 15.89
C LEU A 81 -5.77 -2.11 14.55
N VAL A 82 -4.95 -2.37 13.53
CA VAL A 82 -5.44 -2.85 12.23
C VAL A 82 -6.13 -4.21 12.38
N ARG A 83 -5.55 -5.14 13.16
CA ARG A 83 -6.15 -6.46 13.41
C ARG A 83 -7.57 -6.34 13.98
N GLU A 84 -7.82 -5.37 14.86
CA GLU A 84 -9.13 -5.12 15.44
C GLU A 84 -10.19 -4.65 14.43
N VAL A 85 -9.80 -3.96 13.36
CA VAL A 85 -10.72 -3.46 12.33
C VAL A 85 -10.83 -4.39 11.11
N MET A 86 -10.13 -5.51 11.09
CA MET A 86 -10.24 -6.53 10.05
C MET A 86 -11.37 -7.51 10.35
N LYS A 87 -12.06 -7.99 9.29
CA LYS A 87 -12.94 -9.18 9.37
C LYS A 87 -12.12 -10.42 9.69
N ASP A 88 -12.73 -11.50 10.15
CA ASP A 88 -12.00 -12.71 10.52
C ASP A 88 -11.41 -13.45 9.31
N ASP A 89 -12.07 -13.37 8.15
CA ASP A 89 -11.60 -13.89 6.86
C ASP A 89 -10.75 -12.89 6.05
N ALA A 90 -10.48 -11.71 6.59
CA ALA A 90 -9.72 -10.66 5.93
C ALA A 90 -8.23 -10.98 5.78
N THR A 91 -7.62 -10.33 4.80
CA THR A 91 -6.17 -10.38 4.59
C THR A 91 -5.53 -9.00 4.69
N ILE A 92 -4.25 -9.00 5.01
CA ILE A 92 -3.40 -7.80 5.04
C ILE A 92 -2.22 -7.96 4.10
N TRP A 93 -1.89 -6.89 3.40
CA TRP A 93 -0.71 -6.75 2.59
C TRP A 93 0.15 -5.61 3.16
N VAL A 94 1.38 -5.88 3.51
CA VAL A 94 2.30 -4.86 4.05
C VAL A 94 3.52 -4.73 3.17
N SER A 95 3.68 -3.57 2.55
CA SER A 95 4.86 -3.24 1.76
C SER A 95 6.03 -2.85 2.65
N GLY A 96 7.24 -3.18 2.22
CA GLY A 96 8.44 -2.82 2.93
C GLY A 96 9.73 -3.09 2.18
N THR A 97 10.80 -2.54 2.72
CA THR A 97 12.17 -2.80 2.31
C THR A 97 12.89 -3.59 3.40
N MET A 98 14.16 -3.96 3.16
CA MET A 98 15.00 -4.64 4.13
C MET A 98 15.08 -3.93 5.51
N HIS A 99 14.71 -2.66 5.58
CA HIS A 99 14.83 -1.87 6.81
C HIS A 99 13.66 -2.07 7.80
N ASN A 100 12.48 -2.48 7.31
CA ASN A 100 11.29 -2.66 8.15
C ASN A 100 10.60 -4.01 7.99
N ILE A 101 10.78 -4.70 6.84
CA ILE A 101 10.01 -5.90 6.51
C ILE A 101 10.22 -7.05 7.50
N PHE A 102 11.42 -7.19 8.07
CA PHE A 102 11.71 -8.22 9.07
C PHE A 102 10.96 -7.96 10.39
N SER A 103 10.93 -6.70 10.83
CA SER A 103 10.12 -6.28 11.99
C SER A 103 8.64 -6.54 11.78
N VAL A 104 8.10 -6.16 10.61
CA VAL A 104 6.71 -6.42 10.25
C VAL A 104 6.39 -7.91 10.25
N GLY A 105 7.22 -8.75 9.63
CA GLY A 105 7.02 -10.20 9.56
C GLY A 105 7.01 -10.86 10.93
N GLN A 106 7.95 -10.48 11.81
CA GLN A 106 8.00 -10.96 13.19
C GLN A 106 6.72 -10.60 13.94
N ILE A 107 6.34 -9.32 13.90
CA ILE A 107 5.19 -8.83 14.67
C ILE A 107 3.87 -9.39 14.16
N LEU A 108 3.69 -9.54 12.84
CA LEU A 108 2.52 -10.23 12.30
C LEU A 108 2.38 -11.65 12.89
N THR A 109 3.48 -12.39 12.98
CA THR A 109 3.50 -13.74 13.58
C THR A 109 3.17 -13.70 15.07
N GLU A 110 3.75 -12.77 15.83
CA GLU A 110 3.49 -12.61 17.27
C GLU A 110 2.03 -12.21 17.56
N LEU A 111 1.40 -11.44 16.67
CA LEU A 111 -0.02 -11.06 16.77
C LEU A 111 -0.98 -12.15 16.26
N GLY A 112 -0.49 -13.33 15.87
CA GLY A 112 -1.30 -14.45 15.45
C GLY A 112 -1.79 -14.40 14.00
N PHE A 113 -1.23 -13.52 13.16
CA PHE A 113 -1.49 -13.59 11.72
C PHE A 113 -0.79 -14.80 11.10
N LYS A 114 -1.43 -15.39 10.09
CA LYS A 114 -0.81 -16.44 9.26
C LYS A 114 -0.23 -15.81 7.99
N ILE A 115 1.09 -15.75 7.90
CA ILE A 115 1.77 -15.32 6.66
C ILE A 115 1.50 -16.38 5.57
N LEU A 116 1.04 -15.91 4.41
CA LEU A 116 0.70 -16.72 3.24
C LEU A 116 1.83 -16.72 2.21
N ASN A 117 2.31 -15.51 1.86
CA ASN A 117 3.42 -15.31 0.93
C ASN A 117 4.23 -14.08 1.31
N ILE A 118 5.46 -14.03 0.82
CA ILE A 118 6.26 -12.81 0.69
C ILE A 118 6.46 -12.58 -0.80
N ILE A 119 5.78 -11.58 -1.34
CA ILE A 119 5.91 -11.21 -2.75
C ILE A 119 7.18 -10.37 -2.92
N THR A 120 8.04 -10.77 -3.83
CA THR A 120 9.16 -9.96 -4.27
C THR A 120 8.75 -9.16 -5.51
N TRP A 121 8.53 -7.86 -5.34
CA TRP A 121 8.33 -6.96 -6.47
C TRP A 121 9.70 -6.53 -7.02
N GLU A 122 10.06 -7.08 -8.19
CA GLU A 122 11.24 -6.70 -8.96
C GLU A 122 10.91 -5.48 -9.84
N LYS A 123 11.59 -4.37 -9.60
CA LYS A 123 11.48 -3.16 -10.42
C LYS A 123 12.27 -3.35 -11.72
N THR A 124 11.61 -3.19 -12.87
CA THR A 124 12.28 -3.31 -14.18
C THR A 124 13.19 -2.13 -14.50
N ASN A 125 13.06 -1.01 -13.77
CA ASN A 125 13.80 0.24 -13.93
C ASN A 125 14.27 0.81 -12.57
N PRO A 126 15.06 0.05 -11.77
CA PRO A 126 15.53 0.52 -10.48
C PRO A 126 16.53 1.67 -10.65
N PRO A 127 16.62 2.61 -9.70
CA PRO A 127 17.66 3.61 -9.69
C PRO A 127 19.04 2.93 -9.51
N PRO A 128 20.12 3.45 -10.15
CA PRO A 128 21.45 2.87 -10.00
C PRO A 128 21.97 3.02 -8.56
N ASN A 129 22.85 2.08 -8.15
CA ASN A 129 23.58 2.22 -6.89
C ASN A 129 24.78 3.14 -7.09
N PHE A 130 24.68 4.34 -6.56
CA PHE A 130 25.71 5.37 -6.71
C PHE A 130 27.02 5.06 -5.97
N SER A 131 26.94 4.40 -4.82
CA SER A 131 28.12 4.10 -4.02
C SER A 131 28.99 3.00 -4.61
N CYS A 132 28.44 2.15 -5.48
CA CYS A 132 29.09 0.96 -6.06
C CYS A 132 29.71 0.00 -5.02
N LYS A 133 29.23 0.04 -3.76
CA LYS A 133 29.75 -0.78 -2.65
C LYS A 133 28.89 -1.99 -2.30
N TYR A 134 27.70 -2.09 -2.90
CA TYR A 134 26.74 -3.19 -2.72
C TYR A 134 25.86 -3.32 -3.97
N PHE A 135 25.06 -4.36 -4.05
CA PHE A 135 24.15 -4.57 -5.18
C PHE A 135 23.08 -3.48 -5.27
N THR A 136 22.63 -3.17 -6.49
CA THR A 136 21.52 -2.24 -6.72
C THR A 136 20.24 -2.77 -6.08
N HIS A 137 19.57 -1.94 -5.29
CA HIS A 137 18.28 -2.26 -4.69
C HIS A 137 17.18 -2.24 -5.75
N SER A 138 16.91 -3.38 -6.35
CA SER A 138 15.93 -3.54 -7.43
C SER A 138 14.59 -4.11 -6.96
N THR A 139 14.47 -4.46 -5.69
CA THR A 139 13.26 -5.13 -5.16
C THR A 139 12.66 -4.41 -3.98
N GLU A 140 11.33 -4.56 -3.83
CA GLU A 140 10.60 -4.34 -2.58
C GLU A 140 9.86 -5.63 -2.20
N GLN A 141 9.64 -5.83 -0.91
CA GLN A 141 8.94 -6.98 -0.38
C GLN A 141 7.51 -6.58 0.00
N ILE A 142 6.55 -7.47 -0.23
CA ILE A 142 5.18 -7.28 0.23
C ILE A 142 4.74 -8.55 0.94
N ILE A 143 4.56 -8.48 2.26
CA ILE A 143 4.07 -9.61 3.05
C ILE A 143 2.55 -9.69 2.86
N TRP A 144 2.07 -10.88 2.50
CA TRP A 144 0.65 -11.22 2.51
C TRP A 144 0.33 -12.14 3.67
N ALA A 145 -0.60 -11.74 4.51
CA ALA A 145 -1.03 -12.53 5.66
C ALA A 145 -2.55 -12.51 5.81
N ARG A 146 -3.12 -13.56 6.39
CA ARG A 146 -4.52 -13.60 6.83
C ARG A 146 -4.61 -13.40 8.33
N LYS A 147 -5.74 -12.82 8.78
CA LYS A 147 -5.96 -12.47 10.18
C LYS A 147 -5.96 -13.69 11.10
N GLU A 148 -6.71 -14.73 10.74
CA GLU A 148 -6.90 -15.93 11.57
C GLU A 148 -6.30 -17.17 10.91
N GLU A 149 -5.58 -17.98 11.67
CA GLU A 149 -4.90 -19.16 11.12
C GLU A 149 -5.87 -20.20 10.54
N LYS A 150 -7.04 -20.36 11.16
CA LYS A 150 -8.01 -21.41 10.78
C LYS A 150 -9.12 -20.92 9.87
N THR A 151 -9.34 -19.61 9.75
CA THR A 151 -10.42 -19.06 8.92
C THR A 151 -9.97 -18.98 7.47
N PRO A 152 -10.69 -19.59 6.51
CA PRO A 152 -10.35 -19.46 5.09
C PRO A 152 -10.46 -18.00 4.65
N HIS A 153 -9.49 -17.56 3.85
CA HIS A 153 -9.49 -16.25 3.20
C HIS A 153 -9.90 -16.39 1.74
N TYR A 154 -10.35 -15.29 1.13
CA TYR A 154 -10.61 -15.24 -0.31
C TYR A 154 -9.31 -15.16 -1.09
N PHE A 155 -9.17 -16.00 -2.13
CA PHE A 155 -8.12 -15.93 -3.13
C PHE A 155 -8.69 -16.24 -4.50
N ASN A 156 -8.56 -15.30 -5.44
CA ASN A 156 -9.07 -15.46 -6.81
C ASN A 156 -8.06 -16.21 -7.68
N TYR A 157 -7.93 -17.51 -7.42
CA TYR A 157 -6.95 -18.37 -8.08
C TYR A 157 -7.12 -18.39 -9.61
N GLU A 158 -8.35 -18.52 -10.10
CA GLU A 158 -8.60 -18.64 -11.55
C GLU A 158 -8.23 -17.36 -12.28
N LEU A 159 -8.59 -16.18 -11.77
CA LEU A 159 -8.19 -14.91 -12.35
C LEU A 159 -6.67 -14.73 -12.32
N MET A 160 -6.00 -15.08 -11.21
CA MET A 160 -4.54 -14.97 -11.12
C MET A 160 -3.84 -15.90 -12.13
N LYS A 161 -4.39 -17.08 -12.37
CA LYS A 161 -3.92 -18.02 -13.37
C LYS A 161 -4.14 -17.49 -14.79
N GLU A 162 -5.32 -16.93 -15.09
CA GLU A 162 -5.64 -16.30 -16.37
C GLU A 162 -4.66 -15.16 -16.69
N LEU A 163 -4.48 -14.22 -15.76
CA LEU A 163 -3.54 -13.10 -15.87
C LEU A 163 -2.07 -13.52 -16.04
N ASN A 164 -1.75 -14.76 -15.70
CA ASN A 164 -0.41 -15.35 -15.86
C ASN A 164 -0.32 -16.34 -17.03
N GLY A 165 -1.12 -16.16 -18.08
CA GLY A 165 -1.10 -17.00 -19.27
C GLY A 165 -1.53 -18.44 -19.01
N ASN A 166 -2.55 -18.64 -18.20
CA ASN A 166 -3.11 -19.92 -17.76
C ASN A 166 -2.14 -20.81 -16.96
N LYS A 167 -1.12 -20.19 -16.34
CA LYS A 167 -0.16 -20.84 -15.45
C LYS A 167 -0.29 -20.30 -14.04
N GLN A 168 -0.01 -21.12 -13.04
CA GLN A 168 0.00 -20.69 -11.64
C GLN A 168 0.94 -19.50 -11.44
N MET A 169 0.41 -18.41 -10.86
CA MET A 169 1.20 -17.20 -10.60
C MET A 169 2.17 -17.44 -9.45
N LYS A 170 3.41 -16.94 -9.64
CA LYS A 170 4.48 -17.05 -8.64
C LYS A 170 4.54 -15.78 -7.78
N ASP A 171 5.35 -15.81 -6.75
CA ASP A 171 5.57 -14.75 -5.76
C ASP A 171 6.67 -13.74 -6.14
N VAL A 172 7.27 -13.86 -7.33
CA VAL A 172 8.16 -12.85 -7.91
C VAL A 172 7.42 -12.13 -9.03
N TRP A 173 7.17 -10.82 -8.84
CA TRP A 173 6.43 -9.99 -9.79
C TRP A 173 7.34 -8.92 -10.39
N ARG A 174 7.32 -8.81 -11.71
CA ARG A 174 8.10 -7.82 -12.46
C ARG A 174 7.19 -6.71 -12.92
N PHE A 175 7.33 -5.54 -12.30
CA PHE A 175 6.64 -4.33 -12.69
C PHE A 175 7.61 -3.15 -12.72
N PRO A 176 7.42 -2.17 -13.61
CA PRO A 176 8.15 -0.92 -13.52
C PRO A 176 7.79 -0.17 -12.24
N ALA A 177 8.65 0.74 -11.84
CA ALA A 177 8.27 1.79 -10.91
C ALA A 177 7.16 2.65 -11.53
N ILE A 178 6.56 3.53 -10.70
CA ILE A 178 5.44 4.38 -11.12
C ILE A 178 5.67 5.07 -12.48
N ALA A 179 4.68 4.95 -13.35
CA ALA A 179 4.69 5.57 -14.67
C ALA A 179 4.36 7.08 -14.62
N PRO A 180 4.84 7.90 -15.59
CA PRO A 180 4.54 9.34 -15.63
C PRO A 180 3.05 9.67 -15.62
N TRP A 181 2.22 8.88 -16.32
CA TRP A 181 0.77 9.08 -16.39
C TRP A 181 0.04 8.87 -15.06
N GLU A 182 0.64 8.16 -14.12
CA GLU A 182 0.10 7.97 -12.76
C GLU A 182 0.35 9.19 -11.85
N LYS A 183 1.08 10.19 -12.33
CA LYS A 183 1.47 11.42 -11.63
C LYS A 183 0.79 12.67 -12.20
N SER A 184 -0.27 12.53 -12.98
CA SER A 184 -0.99 13.63 -13.63
C SER A 184 -1.46 14.71 -12.65
N CYS A 185 -1.92 14.31 -11.47
CA CYS A 185 -2.38 15.23 -10.43
C CYS A 185 -1.28 15.72 -9.49
N GLY A 186 -0.04 15.21 -9.60
CA GLY A 186 1.06 15.58 -8.70
C GLY A 186 1.95 14.39 -8.33
N LYS A 187 2.90 14.62 -7.44
CA LYS A 187 3.89 13.61 -6.99
C LYS A 187 3.75 13.33 -5.49
N HIS A 188 3.78 12.05 -5.14
CA HIS A 188 4.08 11.60 -3.78
C HIS A 188 5.46 10.90 -3.78
N PRO A 189 6.33 11.13 -2.79
CA PRO A 189 7.72 10.63 -2.80
C PRO A 189 7.85 9.11 -2.96
N THR A 190 6.92 8.37 -2.36
CA THR A 190 6.94 6.89 -2.30
C THR A 190 5.71 6.26 -2.95
N GLN A 191 5.07 6.95 -3.90
CA GLN A 191 3.86 6.44 -4.57
C GLN A 191 4.11 5.05 -5.16
N LYS A 192 3.25 4.09 -4.84
CA LYS A 192 3.28 2.75 -5.43
C LYS A 192 2.61 2.73 -6.81
N PRO A 193 3.03 1.85 -7.75
CA PRO A 193 2.38 1.74 -9.06
C PRO A 193 1.01 1.07 -8.95
N LEU A 194 0.06 1.53 -9.76
CA LEU A 194 -1.30 0.99 -9.81
C LEU A 194 -1.34 -0.49 -10.17
N SER A 195 -0.43 -0.95 -11.04
CA SER A 195 -0.37 -2.36 -11.46
C SER A 195 -0.12 -3.33 -10.30
N VAL A 196 0.73 -2.96 -9.35
CA VAL A 196 0.97 -3.77 -8.15
C VAL A 196 -0.29 -3.82 -7.29
N LEU A 197 -0.86 -2.65 -6.95
CA LEU A 197 -2.05 -2.56 -6.08
C LEU A 197 -3.28 -3.23 -6.71
N THR A 198 -3.46 -3.07 -8.01
CA THR A 198 -4.55 -3.75 -8.74
C THR A 198 -4.45 -5.26 -8.60
N ARG A 199 -3.25 -5.84 -8.77
CA ARG A 199 -3.05 -7.28 -8.62
C ARG A 199 -3.35 -7.78 -7.20
N LEU A 200 -2.89 -7.07 -6.16
CA LEU A 200 -3.19 -7.41 -4.77
C LEU A 200 -4.70 -7.43 -4.51
N ILE A 201 -5.39 -6.38 -4.96
CA ILE A 201 -6.83 -6.22 -4.79
C ILE A 201 -7.63 -7.31 -5.52
N LEU A 202 -7.30 -7.57 -6.78
CA LEU A 202 -7.97 -8.61 -7.57
C LEU A 202 -7.72 -10.02 -7.00
N ALA A 203 -6.52 -10.26 -6.45
CA ALA A 203 -6.17 -11.55 -5.85
C ALA A 203 -6.95 -11.83 -4.56
N SER A 204 -7.18 -10.83 -3.71
CA SER A 204 -7.61 -11.06 -2.32
C SER A 204 -8.95 -10.42 -1.94
N THR A 205 -9.71 -9.87 -2.90
CA THR A 205 -11.01 -9.25 -2.62
C THR A 205 -12.07 -9.58 -3.66
N GLN A 206 -13.32 -9.68 -3.24
CA GLN A 206 -14.48 -9.71 -4.11
C GLN A 206 -14.92 -8.28 -4.50
N PRO A 207 -15.72 -8.10 -5.56
CA PRO A 207 -16.40 -6.83 -5.83
C PRO A 207 -17.12 -6.30 -4.59
N ASP A 208 -17.24 -4.97 -4.46
CA ASP A 208 -17.84 -4.27 -3.32
C ASP A 208 -17.14 -4.42 -1.97
N ALA A 209 -16.01 -5.16 -1.88
CA ALA A 209 -15.21 -5.29 -0.67
C ALA A 209 -14.71 -3.92 -0.16
N TRP A 210 -14.63 -3.77 1.16
CA TRP A 210 -14.06 -2.60 1.82
C TRP A 210 -12.56 -2.78 2.06
N ILE A 211 -11.79 -1.86 1.54
CA ILE A 211 -10.33 -1.83 1.66
C ILE A 211 -9.91 -0.66 2.54
N LEU A 212 -9.02 -0.90 3.48
CA LEU A 212 -8.41 0.11 4.33
C LEU A 212 -6.93 0.30 3.95
N ASP A 213 -6.49 1.55 3.89
CA ASP A 213 -5.07 1.91 3.84
C ASP A 213 -4.76 2.93 4.95
N PRO A 214 -4.13 2.47 6.06
CA PRO A 214 -3.86 3.32 7.21
C PRO A 214 -2.69 4.29 7.02
N PHE A 215 -1.98 4.23 5.87
CA PHE A 215 -0.85 5.10 5.51
C PHE A 215 -0.97 5.49 4.04
N THR A 216 -2.09 6.11 3.68
CA THR A 216 -2.58 6.12 2.30
C THR A 216 -1.78 7.00 1.34
N GLY A 217 -1.02 7.99 1.84
CA GLY A 217 -0.26 8.91 0.99
C GLY A 217 -1.13 9.50 -0.13
N SER A 218 -0.76 9.23 -1.38
CA SER A 218 -1.53 9.63 -2.55
C SER A 218 -2.68 8.69 -2.94
N SER A 219 -3.07 7.78 -2.05
CA SER A 219 -4.19 6.83 -2.18
C SER A 219 -4.16 5.95 -3.45
N THR A 220 -2.99 5.49 -3.87
CA THR A 220 -2.92 4.56 -5.02
C THR A 220 -3.73 3.31 -4.77
N THR A 221 -3.78 2.82 -3.52
CA THR A 221 -4.64 1.71 -3.10
C THR A 221 -6.12 2.01 -3.36
N GLY A 222 -6.57 3.22 -3.01
CA GLY A 222 -7.95 3.64 -3.20
C GLY A 222 -8.33 3.82 -4.66
N ILE A 223 -7.42 4.38 -5.47
CA ILE A 223 -7.61 4.50 -6.91
C ILE A 223 -7.71 3.11 -7.55
N ALA A 224 -6.79 2.19 -7.23
CA ALA A 224 -6.84 0.81 -7.71
C ALA A 224 -8.14 0.10 -7.27
N ALA A 225 -8.56 0.29 -6.01
CA ALA A 225 -9.79 -0.27 -5.47
C ALA A 225 -11.03 0.18 -6.27
N ASN A 226 -11.19 1.49 -6.47
CA ASN A 226 -12.33 2.03 -7.22
C ASN A 226 -12.32 1.63 -8.70
N LEU A 227 -11.15 1.60 -9.36
CA LEU A 227 -11.02 1.10 -10.73
C LEU A 227 -11.48 -0.37 -10.85
N GLN A 228 -11.41 -1.15 -9.79
CA GLN A 228 -11.81 -2.55 -9.75
C GLN A 228 -13.16 -2.78 -9.04
N GLY A 229 -13.94 -1.72 -8.76
CA GLY A 229 -15.28 -1.84 -8.14
C GLY A 229 -15.26 -2.21 -6.65
N ARG A 230 -14.22 -1.83 -5.94
CA ARG A 230 -14.10 -1.97 -4.48
C ARG A 230 -14.27 -0.62 -3.80
N LYS A 231 -14.60 -0.63 -2.51
CA LYS A 231 -14.77 0.55 -1.66
C LYS A 231 -13.51 0.76 -0.82
N PHE A 232 -13.22 2.01 -0.50
CA PHE A 232 -11.95 2.40 0.09
C PHE A 232 -12.09 3.38 1.24
N VAL A 233 -11.23 3.20 2.24
CA VAL A 233 -10.96 4.17 3.30
C VAL A 233 -9.45 4.36 3.41
N GLY A 234 -8.98 5.59 3.31
CA GLY A 234 -7.58 5.97 3.49
C GLY A 234 -7.40 6.91 4.67
N ILE A 235 -6.31 6.75 5.41
CA ILE A 235 -5.91 7.63 6.51
C ILE A 235 -4.55 8.23 6.17
N ASP A 236 -4.37 9.53 6.39
CA ASP A 236 -3.08 10.20 6.33
C ASP A 236 -3.03 11.39 7.29
N LYS A 237 -1.83 11.68 7.80
CA LYS A 237 -1.55 12.86 8.63
C LYS A 237 -1.34 14.12 7.82
N GLU A 238 -0.84 13.99 6.59
CA GLU A 238 -0.45 15.10 5.76
C GLU A 238 -1.61 15.51 4.85
N GLN A 239 -2.14 16.69 5.11
CA GLN A 239 -3.27 17.24 4.36
C GLN A 239 -2.97 17.39 2.87
N GLU A 240 -1.72 17.72 2.51
CA GLU A 240 -1.31 17.84 1.10
C GLU A 240 -1.46 16.52 0.32
N PHE A 241 -1.19 15.37 0.97
CA PHE A 241 -1.38 14.06 0.37
C PHE A 241 -2.85 13.68 0.25
N LEU A 242 -3.68 14.11 1.18
CA LEU A 242 -5.13 13.94 1.09
C LEU A 242 -5.73 14.79 -0.04
N GLU A 243 -5.26 16.03 -0.26
CA GLU A 243 -5.68 16.83 -1.42
C GLU A 243 -5.24 16.16 -2.74
N LEU A 244 -4.00 15.68 -2.82
CA LEU A 244 -3.55 14.90 -3.98
C LEU A 244 -4.43 13.67 -4.22
N SER A 245 -4.77 12.93 -3.16
CA SER A 245 -5.65 11.76 -3.19
C SER A 245 -7.03 12.09 -3.72
N LYS A 246 -7.61 13.19 -3.25
CA LYS A 246 -8.91 13.72 -3.70
C LYS A 246 -8.87 14.08 -5.19
N LEU A 247 -7.84 14.79 -5.64
CA LEU A 247 -7.68 15.14 -7.07
C LEU A 247 -7.60 13.88 -7.95
N ARG A 248 -6.84 12.88 -7.55
CA ARG A 248 -6.74 11.58 -8.24
C ARG A 248 -8.08 10.85 -8.28
N LYS A 249 -8.86 10.88 -7.19
CA LYS A 249 -10.21 10.29 -7.17
C LYS A 249 -11.14 11.03 -8.14
N LEU A 250 -11.14 12.36 -8.12
CA LEU A 250 -11.95 13.17 -9.05
C LEU A 250 -11.53 12.97 -10.51
N GLU A 251 -10.24 12.78 -10.78
CA GLU A 251 -9.73 12.46 -12.12
C GLU A 251 -10.36 11.18 -12.68
N ILE A 252 -10.42 10.11 -11.89
CA ILE A 252 -11.02 8.84 -12.34
C ILE A 252 -12.56 8.83 -12.31
N GLU A 253 -13.23 9.87 -11.84
CA GLU A 253 -14.68 10.06 -12.02
C GLU A 253 -15.02 10.45 -13.46
N ASN A 254 -14.06 10.97 -14.23
CA ASN A 254 -14.21 11.14 -15.68
C ASN A 254 -14.18 9.77 -16.37
N THR A 255 -15.25 9.44 -17.10
CA THR A 255 -15.46 8.13 -17.74
C THR A 255 -14.36 7.77 -18.73
N ASP A 256 -13.83 8.72 -19.50
CA ASP A 256 -12.79 8.45 -20.49
C ASP A 256 -11.45 8.19 -19.83
N ILE A 257 -11.14 8.94 -18.76
CA ILE A 257 -9.96 8.72 -17.96
C ILE A 257 -10.06 7.37 -17.25
N PHE A 258 -11.19 7.04 -16.64
CA PHE A 258 -11.44 5.75 -16.00
C PHE A 258 -11.16 4.58 -16.95
N LYS A 259 -11.72 4.63 -18.16
CA LYS A 259 -11.49 3.60 -19.21
C LYS A 259 -10.01 3.53 -19.59
N LYS A 260 -9.35 4.69 -19.76
CA LYS A 260 -7.92 4.77 -20.10
C LYS A 260 -7.04 4.15 -19.02
N TYR A 261 -7.32 4.41 -17.74
CA TYR A 261 -6.59 3.79 -16.62
C TYR A 261 -6.83 2.29 -16.60
N LYS A 262 -8.10 1.86 -16.71
CA LYS A 262 -8.46 0.44 -16.65
C LYS A 262 -7.82 -0.39 -17.78
N ASN A 263 -7.72 0.16 -18.99
CA ASN A 263 -7.09 -0.50 -20.14
C ASN A 263 -5.56 -0.63 -20.02
N ARG A 264 -4.93 0.06 -19.06
CA ARG A 264 -3.48 0.01 -18.81
C ARG A 264 -3.11 -0.95 -17.67
N LEU A 265 -4.09 -1.44 -16.94
CA LEU A 265 -3.93 -2.32 -15.77
C LEU A 265 -4.25 -3.78 -16.12
#